data_f95db0c998731d83f0f704375d8f945d
#
_entry.id   f95db0c998731d83f0f704375d8f945d
#
_cell.length_a   1.000
_cell.length_b   1.000
_cell.length_c   1.000
_cell.angle_alpha   90.00
_cell.angle_beta   90.00
_cell.angle_gamma   90.00
#
_symmetry.space_group_name_H-M   'P 1'
#
loop_
_entity.id
_entity.type
_entity.pdbx_description
1 polymer ?
#
loop_
_entity_poly.entity_id
_entity_poly.type
_entity_poly.pdbx_seq_one_letter_code
_entity_poly.pdbx_strand_id
1 'polypeptide(L)'
;EAPSTEEKQERLAQAIRDGKITFFAARRGYRAVGMCSVSRCFSTFTCTDVGIFDDFYIEPVFRKKGAARLLAQAAQEWCKENALASLTVTCAPCDEGMYQALGFDTHLGKAFAHLG
;
A
#
# COMPACT_ATOMS: atom_id res chain seq x y z
N GLU A 1 -9.29 -20.24 -15.01
CA GLU A 1 -10.20 -19.15 -15.32
C GLU A 1 -10.09 -17.99 -14.34
N ALA A 2 -10.34 -16.79 -14.83
CA ALA A 2 -10.35 -15.61 -13.97
C ALA A 2 -11.57 -15.65 -13.04
N PRO A 3 -11.40 -15.25 -11.77
CA PRO A 3 -12.53 -15.19 -10.84
C PRO A 3 -13.52 -14.08 -11.24
N SER A 4 -14.80 -14.29 -10.92
CA SER A 4 -15.83 -13.28 -11.12
C SER A 4 -15.61 -12.10 -10.17
N THR A 5 -16.32 -10.99 -10.39
CA THR A 5 -16.27 -9.83 -9.51
C THR A 5 -16.69 -10.20 -8.08
N GLU A 6 -17.74 -11.00 -7.93
CA GLU A 6 -18.21 -11.45 -6.62
C GLU A 6 -17.16 -12.30 -5.92
N GLU A 7 -16.52 -13.23 -6.65
CA GLU A 7 -15.44 -14.04 -6.10
C GLU A 7 -14.26 -13.21 -5.66
N LYS A 8 -13.89 -12.17 -6.43
CA LYS A 8 -12.83 -11.24 -6.05
C LYS A 8 -13.16 -10.50 -4.76
N GLN A 9 -14.39 -10.03 -4.62
CA GLN A 9 -14.85 -9.35 -3.40
C GLN A 9 -14.77 -10.27 -2.20
N GLU A 10 -15.20 -11.52 -2.33
CA GLU A 10 -15.12 -12.50 -1.25
C GLU A 10 -13.68 -12.80 -0.86
N ARG A 11 -12.79 -12.97 -1.84
CA ARG A 11 -11.36 -13.20 -1.60
C ARG A 11 -10.71 -12.02 -0.91
N LEU A 12 -11.06 -10.80 -1.32
CA LEU A 12 -10.55 -9.59 -0.70
C LEU A 12 -11.01 -9.48 0.76
N ALA A 13 -12.31 -9.71 1.00
CA ALA A 13 -12.86 -9.67 2.35
C ALA A 13 -12.17 -10.70 3.25
N GLN A 14 -11.92 -11.90 2.74
CA GLN A 14 -11.22 -12.93 3.50
C GLN A 14 -9.78 -12.54 3.79
N ALA A 15 -9.08 -11.97 2.80
CA ALA A 15 -7.71 -11.52 2.98
C ALA A 15 -7.60 -10.43 4.07
N ILE A 16 -8.59 -9.53 4.12
CA ILE A 16 -8.64 -8.50 5.17
C ILE A 16 -8.86 -9.16 6.53
N ARG A 17 -9.81 -10.09 6.64
CA ARG A 17 -10.06 -10.80 7.89
C ARG A 17 -8.86 -11.61 8.37
N ASP A 18 -8.12 -12.19 7.44
CA ASP A 18 -6.92 -12.98 7.75
C ASP A 18 -5.69 -12.12 8.04
N GLY A 19 -5.81 -10.81 7.96
CA GLY A 19 -4.68 -9.90 8.19
C GLY A 19 -3.63 -9.89 7.10
N LYS A 20 -3.94 -10.38 5.91
CA LYS A 20 -3.02 -10.39 4.77
C LYS A 20 -2.88 -9.03 4.11
N ILE A 21 -3.92 -8.22 4.20
CA ILE A 21 -3.94 -6.86 3.65
C ILE A 21 -4.75 -5.96 4.57
N THR A 22 -4.27 -4.73 4.76
CA THR A 22 -4.93 -3.70 5.56
C THR A 22 -5.10 -2.45 4.70
N PHE A 23 -6.29 -1.88 4.70
CA PHE A 23 -6.58 -0.66 3.97
C PHE A 23 -6.62 0.54 4.89
N PHE A 24 -6.19 1.68 4.37
CA PHE A 24 -6.22 2.97 5.04
C PHE A 24 -7.02 3.93 4.18
N ALA A 25 -7.88 4.72 4.79
CA ALA A 25 -8.69 5.71 4.09
C ALA A 25 -8.45 7.10 4.65
N ALA A 26 -8.24 8.07 3.77
CA ALA A 26 -8.25 9.49 4.14
C ALA A 26 -9.68 9.99 3.94
N ARG A 27 -10.22 10.68 4.95
CA ARG A 27 -11.59 11.17 4.93
C ARG A 27 -11.64 12.68 5.04
N ARG A 28 -12.64 13.25 4.39
CA ARG A 28 -13.07 14.62 4.61
C ARG A 28 -14.53 14.56 5.05
N GLY A 29 -14.76 14.77 6.35
CA GLY A 29 -16.07 14.47 6.93
C GLY A 29 -16.37 12.99 6.85
N TYR A 30 -17.48 12.64 6.25
CA TYR A 30 -17.89 11.24 6.07
C TYR A 30 -17.45 10.65 4.74
N ARG A 31 -16.84 11.45 3.87
CA ARG A 31 -16.44 11.02 2.54
C ARG A 31 -14.99 10.52 2.55
N ALA A 32 -14.77 9.34 2.01
CA ALA A 32 -13.43 8.85 1.73
C ALA A 32 -12.91 9.51 0.46
N VAL A 33 -11.78 10.20 0.55
CA VAL A 33 -11.20 10.95 -0.57
C VAL A 33 -9.86 10.39 -1.03
N GLY A 34 -9.32 9.44 -0.29
CA GLY A 34 -8.07 8.76 -0.65
C GLY A 34 -7.95 7.43 0.05
N MET A 35 -7.08 6.58 -0.46
CA MET A 35 -6.84 5.25 0.09
C MET A 35 -5.45 4.77 -0.21
N CYS A 36 -4.99 3.79 0.55
CA CYS A 36 -3.84 2.96 0.25
C CYS A 36 -3.99 1.63 0.98
N SER A 37 -3.14 0.68 0.63
CA SER A 37 -3.12 -0.62 1.30
C SER A 37 -1.72 -1.03 1.70
N VAL A 38 -1.63 -1.94 2.67
CA VAL A 38 -0.40 -2.62 3.03
C VAL A 38 -0.69 -4.11 3.01
N SER A 39 0.00 -4.85 2.15
CA SER A 39 -0.04 -6.30 2.11
C SER A 39 1.15 -6.87 2.85
N ARG A 40 0.96 -8.02 3.53
CA ARG A 40 2.04 -8.72 4.22
C ARG A 40 2.72 -9.70 3.30
N CYS A 41 4.03 -9.78 3.40
CA CYS A 41 4.83 -10.75 2.66
C CYS A 41 5.98 -11.21 3.55
N PHE A 42 6.21 -12.53 3.63
CA PHE A 42 7.34 -13.05 4.38
C PHE A 42 8.64 -12.80 3.61
N SER A 43 9.61 -12.20 4.26
CA SER A 43 10.94 -11.96 3.67
C SER A 43 11.95 -12.94 4.23
N THR A 44 12.62 -13.68 3.36
CA THR A 44 13.70 -14.57 3.79
C THR A 44 14.96 -13.81 4.20
N PHE A 45 15.07 -12.54 3.79
CA PHE A 45 16.20 -11.68 4.17
C PHE A 45 16.18 -11.36 5.66
N THR A 46 15.02 -11.00 6.18
CA THR A 46 14.84 -10.70 7.61
C THR A 46 14.22 -11.85 8.38
N CYS A 47 13.68 -12.86 7.69
CA CYS A 47 12.86 -13.95 8.23
C CYS A 47 11.68 -13.42 9.07
N THR A 48 11.09 -12.31 8.63
CA THR A 48 9.91 -11.70 9.22
C THR A 48 9.01 -11.19 8.11
N ASP A 49 7.83 -10.75 8.48
CA ASP A 49 6.93 -10.12 7.53
C ASP A 49 7.42 -8.71 7.16
N VAL A 50 7.21 -8.35 5.91
CA VAL A 50 7.40 -7.00 5.38
C VAL A 50 6.09 -6.53 4.77
N GLY A 51 5.95 -5.22 4.58
CA GLY A 51 4.77 -4.62 3.99
C GLY A 51 5.01 -4.19 2.54
N ILE A 52 3.98 -4.32 1.73
CA ILE A 52 3.94 -3.80 0.37
C ILE A 52 2.86 -2.73 0.32
N PHE A 53 3.28 -1.50 0.04
CA PHE A 53 2.39 -0.35 -0.10
C PHE A 53 1.80 -0.34 -1.51
N ASP A 54 0.48 -0.29 -1.62
CA ASP A 54 -0.20 -0.37 -2.92
C ASP A 54 -1.56 0.34 -2.86
N ASP A 55 -2.29 0.28 -3.98
CA ASP A 55 -3.64 0.83 -4.10
C ASP A 55 -3.73 2.30 -3.69
N PHE A 56 -2.66 3.05 -3.95
CA PHE A 56 -2.57 4.44 -3.54
C PHE A 56 -3.32 5.34 -4.52
N TYR A 57 -4.39 5.95 -4.02
CA TYR A 57 -5.22 6.83 -4.83
C TYR A 57 -5.79 7.97 -3.98
N ILE A 58 -5.77 9.16 -4.54
CA ILE A 58 -6.42 10.33 -3.94
C ILE A 58 -7.25 10.99 -5.04
N GLU A 59 -8.51 11.30 -4.74
CA GLU A 59 -9.36 12.01 -5.69
C GLU A 59 -8.69 13.31 -6.15
N PRO A 60 -8.69 13.62 -7.46
CA PRO A 60 -7.90 14.74 -8.01
C PRO A 60 -8.11 16.08 -7.30
N VAL A 61 -9.34 16.40 -6.91
CA VAL A 61 -9.63 17.68 -6.24
C VAL A 61 -9.05 17.78 -4.84
N PHE A 62 -8.66 16.65 -4.26
CA PHE A 62 -8.08 16.59 -2.91
C PHE A 62 -6.57 16.36 -2.92
N ARG A 63 -5.94 16.36 -4.09
CA ARG A 63 -4.49 16.22 -4.21
C ARG A 63 -3.77 17.48 -3.76
N LYS A 64 -2.50 17.32 -3.32
CA LYS A 64 -1.64 18.42 -2.84
C LYS A 64 -2.21 19.15 -1.62
N LYS A 65 -3.01 18.44 -0.81
CA LYS A 65 -3.62 19.00 0.41
C LYS A 65 -3.24 18.21 1.65
N GLY A 66 -2.20 17.40 1.57
CA GLY A 66 -1.66 16.67 2.71
C GLY A 66 -2.19 15.25 2.89
N ALA A 67 -3.19 14.81 2.12
CA ALA A 67 -3.76 13.47 2.26
C ALA A 67 -2.74 12.36 1.98
N ALA A 68 -1.90 12.54 0.96
CA ALA A 68 -0.85 11.58 0.61
C ALA A 68 0.11 11.34 1.77
N ARG A 69 0.55 12.42 2.40
CA ARG A 69 1.46 12.34 3.54
C ARG A 69 0.82 11.65 4.73
N LEU A 70 -0.43 11.97 5.03
CA LEU A 70 -1.16 11.33 6.12
C LEU A 70 -1.33 9.84 5.90
N LEU A 71 -1.69 9.43 4.68
CA LEU A 71 -1.82 8.01 4.33
C LEU A 71 -0.48 7.27 4.44
N ALA A 72 0.58 7.84 3.87
CA ALA A 72 1.91 7.21 3.93
C ALA A 72 2.40 7.09 5.37
N GLN A 73 2.21 8.12 6.19
CA GLN A 73 2.59 8.10 7.60
C GLN A 73 1.78 7.06 8.37
N ALA A 74 0.49 6.98 8.15
CA ALA A 74 -0.36 6.00 8.81
C ALA A 74 0.08 4.57 8.47
N ALA A 75 0.38 4.30 7.20
CA ALA A 75 0.88 3.00 6.78
C ALA A 75 2.23 2.66 7.41
N GLN A 76 3.16 3.63 7.44
CA GLN A 76 4.48 3.44 8.03
C GLN A 76 4.41 3.18 9.54
N GLU A 77 3.58 3.93 10.25
CA GLU A 77 3.37 3.74 11.69
C GLU A 77 2.73 2.38 11.99
N TRP A 78 1.72 2.01 11.20
CA TRP A 78 1.07 0.72 11.35
C TRP A 78 2.06 -0.43 11.16
N CYS A 79 2.98 -0.32 10.19
CA CYS A 79 4.02 -1.31 9.99
C CYS A 79 4.91 -1.47 11.22
N LYS A 80 5.30 -0.37 11.84
CA LYS A 80 6.10 -0.40 13.08
C LYS A 80 5.34 -1.08 14.21
N GLU A 81 4.09 -0.71 14.41
CA GLU A 81 3.24 -1.25 15.47
C GLU A 81 2.96 -2.75 15.29
N ASN A 82 2.96 -3.23 14.05
CA ASN A 82 2.68 -4.62 13.72
C ASN A 82 3.93 -5.44 13.39
N ALA A 83 5.11 -4.91 13.73
CA ALA A 83 6.40 -5.59 13.59
C ALA A 83 6.73 -6.00 12.15
N LEU A 84 6.31 -5.21 11.16
CA LEU A 84 6.77 -5.36 9.79
C LEU A 84 8.13 -4.69 9.65
N ALA A 85 9.11 -5.43 9.12
CA ALA A 85 10.50 -4.97 9.08
C ALA A 85 10.74 -3.82 8.11
N SER A 86 9.89 -3.69 7.08
CA SER A 86 10.00 -2.63 6.09
C SER A 86 8.66 -2.44 5.37
N LEU A 87 8.54 -1.32 4.67
CA LEU A 87 7.42 -1.04 3.78
C LEU A 87 8.02 -0.63 2.43
N THR A 88 7.67 -1.35 1.37
CA THR A 88 8.18 -1.09 0.03
C THR A 88 7.07 -0.66 -0.91
N VAL A 89 7.43 0.06 -1.96
CA VAL A 89 6.51 0.44 -3.03
C VAL A 89 7.20 0.24 -4.37
N THR A 90 6.45 -0.26 -5.35
CA THR A 90 6.88 -0.31 -6.74
C THR A 90 6.15 0.81 -7.47
N CYS A 91 6.87 1.64 -8.21
CA CYS A 91 6.29 2.80 -8.86
C CYS A 91 6.89 3.03 -10.24
N ALA A 92 6.19 3.81 -11.05
CA ALA A 92 6.72 4.28 -12.33
C ALA A 92 7.85 5.30 -12.10
N PRO A 93 8.83 5.40 -13.02
CA PRO A 93 9.92 6.36 -12.87
C PRO A 93 9.46 7.80 -12.64
N CYS A 94 8.35 8.21 -13.27
CA CYS A 94 7.82 9.57 -13.10
C CYS A 94 7.26 9.86 -11.70
N ASP A 95 6.98 8.83 -10.91
CA ASP A 95 6.42 8.96 -9.56
C ASP A 95 7.49 8.81 -8.46
N GLU A 96 8.72 8.51 -8.81
CA GLU A 96 9.79 8.28 -7.82
C GLU A 96 9.97 9.46 -6.87
N GLY A 97 9.99 10.69 -7.40
CA GLY A 97 10.17 11.88 -6.56
C GLY A 97 9.06 12.05 -5.54
N MET A 98 7.82 11.75 -5.92
CA MET A 98 6.68 11.80 -5.00
C MET A 98 6.85 10.79 -3.87
N TYR A 99 7.17 9.54 -4.19
CA TYR A 99 7.32 8.50 -3.17
C TYR A 99 8.52 8.75 -2.27
N GLN A 100 9.62 9.26 -2.82
CA GLN A 100 10.78 9.65 -2.00
C GLN A 100 10.39 10.72 -0.98
N ALA A 101 9.62 11.71 -1.40
CA ALA A 101 9.13 12.76 -0.51
C ALA A 101 8.18 12.23 0.58
N LEU A 102 7.54 11.10 0.34
CA LEU A 102 6.66 10.44 1.32
C LEU A 102 7.42 9.51 2.27
N GLY A 103 8.73 9.38 2.12
CA GLY A 103 9.57 8.58 3.01
C GLY A 103 10.07 7.26 2.42
N PHE A 104 9.75 6.95 1.16
CA PHE A 104 10.27 5.77 0.46
C PHE A 104 11.61 6.15 -0.19
N ASP A 105 12.65 6.28 0.60
CA ASP A 105 13.90 6.93 0.22
C ASP A 105 15.05 5.97 -0.11
N THR A 106 14.83 4.67 0.00
CA THR A 106 15.86 3.67 -0.26
C THR A 106 15.55 2.92 -1.56
N HIS A 107 16.37 3.10 -2.57
CA HIS A 107 16.20 2.42 -3.85
C HIS A 107 16.63 0.96 -3.75
N LEU A 108 15.72 0.03 -4.08
CA LEU A 108 15.97 -1.40 -3.93
C LEU A 108 16.24 -2.12 -5.27
N GLY A 109 15.99 -1.48 -6.40
CA GLY A 109 16.16 -2.08 -7.72
C GLY A 109 14.90 -1.95 -8.57
N LYS A 110 14.88 -2.72 -9.67
CA LYS A 110 13.76 -2.70 -10.61
C LYS A 110 12.95 -3.99 -10.48
N ALA A 111 11.65 -3.88 -10.68
CA ALA A 111 10.75 -5.02 -10.70
C ALA A 111 10.53 -5.50 -12.13
N PHE A 112 10.48 -6.82 -12.33
CA PHE A 112 10.15 -7.44 -13.61
C PHE A 112 9.06 -8.46 -13.37
N ALA A 113 8.11 -8.57 -14.30
CA ALA A 113 7.02 -9.52 -14.21
C ALA A 113 7.08 -10.52 -15.35
N HIS A 114 6.73 -11.77 -15.05
CA HIS A 114 6.42 -12.78 -16.06
C HIS A 114 4.89 -12.96 -16.02
N LEU A 115 4.23 -12.63 -17.10
CA LEU A 115 2.76 -12.60 -17.13
C LEU A 115 2.15 -13.83 -17.81
N GLY A 116 2.98 -14.74 -18.21
CA GLY A 116 2.67 -15.91 -18.94
C GLY A 116 1.78 -16.89 -18.42
#